data_2056ac261d594d78c8f79066bd506c7b
#
_entry.id   2056ac261d594d78c8f79066bd506c7b
#
_cell.length_a   1.000
_cell.length_b   1.000
_cell.length_c   1.000
_cell.angle_alpha   90.00
_cell.angle_beta   90.00
_cell.angle_gamma   90.00
#
_symmetry.space_group_name_H-M   'P 1'
#
loop_
_entity.id
_entity.type
_entity.pdbx_description
1 polymer ?
#
loop_
_entity_poly.entity_id
_entity_poly.type
_entity_poly.pdbx_seq_one_letter_code
_entity_poly.pdbx_strand_id
1 'polypeptide(L)'
;VQTSGTKFESDRLEPIRTRYNTSSVRSMYYAGNGDFWFGLLDFGLIKYNIRSGKIVDYHEHPDLKSLPYTSTVNTIIRRSTTGELYFGTQNAGIWVYNETQHKVRQINHFNQPNFLDDCVIALCEDTHGNLWIGSRLGIYVESTDGRFHTAAEWLGYATPFDQTYVFDICCDKAGDVWIASNGQGILHIRTADGTWRQYTRDNGMISDHVYCLQADDTGCIWAGTFADGLAVRIPSEGSFKAVSAFPNLENKGIGNIARDENGRMWITTNNSVFSFSPDSLGNPEHINTYIISVSYTHLR
;
A
#
# COMPACT_ATOMS: atom_id res chain seq x y z
N VAL A 1 -1.99 25.32 -17.20
CA VAL A 1 -1.63 23.89 -17.31
C VAL A 1 -0.44 23.80 -18.25
N GLN A 2 0.79 23.72 -17.71
CA GLN A 2 1.97 23.44 -18.53
C GLN A 2 2.09 21.91 -18.66
N THR A 3 1.77 21.37 -19.80
CA THR A 3 2.13 20.01 -20.19
C THR A 3 3.61 20.00 -20.62
N SER A 4 4.51 19.89 -19.67
CA SER A 4 5.89 19.50 -19.97
C SER A 4 5.91 17.97 -20.03
N GLY A 5 5.88 17.41 -21.23
CA GLY A 5 6.06 15.99 -21.44
C GLY A 5 7.48 15.56 -21.07
N THR A 6 7.75 15.39 -19.80
CA THR A 6 9.00 14.77 -19.34
C THR A 6 8.88 13.28 -19.55
N LYS A 7 9.65 12.73 -20.48
CA LYS A 7 9.74 11.28 -20.69
C LYS A 7 10.46 10.67 -19.50
N PHE A 8 9.81 9.76 -18.79
CA PHE A 8 10.50 8.94 -17.79
C PHE A 8 11.37 7.92 -18.53
N GLU A 9 12.68 8.07 -18.45
CA GLU A 9 13.63 7.06 -18.88
C GLU A 9 13.96 6.16 -17.70
N SER A 10 13.49 4.90 -17.75
CA SER A 10 13.65 3.94 -16.66
C SER A 10 14.85 3.00 -16.85
N ASP A 11 15.92 3.47 -17.46
CA ASP A 11 17.14 2.65 -17.70
C ASP A 11 17.66 1.98 -16.44
N ARG A 12 17.44 2.60 -15.28
CA ARG A 12 17.88 2.06 -13.99
C ARG A 12 17.09 0.81 -13.54
N LEU A 13 15.88 0.58 -14.05
CA LEU A 13 15.08 -0.61 -13.76
C LEU A 13 15.14 -1.67 -14.85
N GLU A 14 15.85 -1.38 -15.96
CA GLU A 14 16.04 -2.31 -17.06
C GLU A 14 16.61 -3.66 -16.62
N PRO A 15 17.57 -3.75 -15.67
CA PRO A 15 18.09 -5.03 -15.18
C PRO A 15 16.99 -5.92 -14.58
N ILE A 16 16.02 -5.34 -13.86
CA ILE A 16 14.89 -6.09 -13.29
C ILE A 16 13.98 -6.60 -14.40
N ARG A 17 13.60 -5.72 -15.33
CA ARG A 17 12.72 -6.05 -16.45
C ARG A 17 13.32 -7.15 -17.32
N THR A 18 14.60 -7.06 -17.63
CA THR A 18 15.30 -8.04 -18.46
C THR A 18 15.42 -9.39 -17.77
N ARG A 19 15.77 -9.43 -16.47
CA ARG A 19 15.96 -10.68 -15.72
C ARG A 19 14.66 -11.44 -15.49
N TYR A 20 13.55 -10.73 -15.18
CA TYR A 20 12.30 -11.37 -14.78
C TYR A 20 11.22 -11.33 -15.86
N ASN A 21 11.48 -10.68 -16.99
CA ASN A 21 10.48 -10.46 -18.05
C ASN A 21 9.13 -9.96 -17.48
N THR A 22 9.18 -9.12 -16.45
CA THR A 22 8.02 -8.57 -15.77
C THR A 22 8.07 -7.05 -15.73
N SER A 23 6.91 -6.42 -15.86
CA SER A 23 6.72 -4.99 -15.62
C SER A 23 5.90 -4.72 -14.35
N SER A 24 5.50 -5.79 -13.64
CA SER A 24 4.58 -5.66 -12.50
C SER A 24 5.31 -5.71 -11.16
N VAL A 25 5.60 -4.53 -10.64
CA VAL A 25 6.02 -4.33 -9.25
C VAL A 25 4.76 -4.10 -8.41
N ARG A 26 4.54 -4.93 -7.40
CA ARG A 26 3.40 -4.83 -6.46
C ARG A 26 3.71 -3.97 -5.26
N SER A 27 4.93 -4.07 -4.76
CA SER A 27 5.36 -3.32 -3.59
C SER A 27 6.82 -2.91 -3.70
N MET A 28 7.17 -1.82 -3.05
CA MET A 28 8.53 -1.29 -3.05
C MET A 28 8.83 -0.68 -1.68
N TYR A 29 10.04 -0.95 -1.18
CA TYR A 29 10.56 -0.34 0.03
C TYR A 29 12.00 0.12 -0.17
N TYR A 30 12.29 1.40 0.10
CA TYR A 30 13.65 1.93 0.08
C TYR A 30 14.36 1.66 1.40
N ALA A 31 15.41 0.85 1.36
CA ALA A 31 16.15 0.43 2.54
C ALA A 31 17.37 1.32 2.87
N GLY A 32 17.60 2.38 2.08
CA GLY A 32 18.77 3.27 2.21
C GLY A 32 19.94 2.87 1.30
N ASN A 33 20.91 3.77 1.14
CA ASN A 33 22.16 3.55 0.36
C ASN A 33 21.96 3.09 -1.10
N GLY A 34 20.80 3.35 -1.67
CA GLY A 34 20.43 2.90 -3.01
C GLY A 34 19.85 1.49 -3.07
N ASP A 35 19.66 0.84 -1.93
CA ASP A 35 19.01 -0.46 -1.82
C ASP A 35 17.49 -0.33 -1.79
N PHE A 36 16.83 -1.14 -2.60
CA PHE A 36 15.39 -1.30 -2.64
C PHE A 36 15.01 -2.76 -2.49
N TRP A 37 13.91 -3.00 -1.78
CA TRP A 37 13.19 -4.25 -1.83
C TRP A 37 12.00 -4.09 -2.77
N PHE A 38 11.83 -5.03 -3.70
CA PHE A 38 10.70 -5.06 -4.63
C PHE A 38 9.94 -6.38 -4.46
N GLY A 39 8.64 -6.27 -4.26
CA GLY A 39 7.71 -7.37 -4.44
C GLY A 39 7.26 -7.42 -5.91
N LEU A 40 7.60 -8.49 -6.60
CA LEU A 40 7.27 -8.70 -8.00
C LEU A 40 6.05 -9.63 -8.13
N LEU A 41 5.20 -9.38 -9.11
CA LEU A 41 4.15 -10.30 -9.49
C LEU A 41 4.79 -11.56 -10.11
N ASP A 42 4.40 -12.74 -9.63
CA ASP A 42 4.85 -14.07 -10.06
C ASP A 42 6.33 -14.44 -9.79
N PHE A 43 7.12 -13.51 -9.20
CA PHE A 43 8.55 -13.72 -8.93
C PHE A 43 8.94 -13.52 -7.46
N GLY A 44 7.99 -13.15 -6.60
CA GLY A 44 8.23 -12.99 -5.17
C GLY A 44 9.00 -11.72 -4.81
N LEU A 45 10.13 -11.86 -4.13
CA LEU A 45 10.89 -10.75 -3.52
C LEU A 45 12.30 -10.67 -4.10
N ILE A 46 12.73 -9.45 -4.44
CA ILE A 46 14.11 -9.15 -4.81
C ILE A 46 14.66 -7.96 -4.01
N LYS A 47 15.96 -7.98 -3.76
CA LYS A 47 16.73 -6.81 -3.33
C LYS A 47 17.51 -6.25 -4.51
N TYR A 48 17.37 -4.97 -4.77
CA TYR A 48 18.02 -4.30 -5.89
C TYR A 48 18.76 -3.05 -5.41
N ASN A 49 20.04 -2.93 -5.78
CA ASN A 49 20.80 -1.72 -5.55
C ASN A 49 20.85 -0.87 -6.83
N ILE A 50 20.19 0.28 -6.82
CA ILE A 50 20.04 1.16 -7.98
C ILE A 50 21.37 1.82 -8.44
N ARG A 51 22.38 1.88 -7.56
CA ARG A 51 23.70 2.47 -7.89
C ARG A 51 24.62 1.47 -8.58
N SER A 52 24.63 0.23 -8.12
CA SER A 52 25.48 -0.85 -8.66
C SER A 52 24.81 -1.72 -9.71
N GLY A 53 23.48 -1.65 -9.84
CA GLY A 53 22.68 -2.55 -10.67
C GLY A 53 22.57 -3.98 -10.13
N LYS A 54 23.06 -4.24 -8.90
CA LYS A 54 23.06 -5.59 -8.32
C LYS A 54 21.64 -5.99 -7.93
N ILE A 55 21.22 -7.17 -8.40
CA ILE A 55 19.97 -7.83 -8.02
C ILE A 55 20.30 -9.07 -7.21
N VAL A 56 19.59 -9.28 -6.11
CA VAL A 56 19.62 -10.51 -5.30
C VAL A 56 18.18 -10.98 -5.15
N ASP A 57 17.88 -12.13 -5.73
CA ASP A 57 16.61 -12.82 -5.55
C ASP A 57 16.54 -13.41 -4.14
N TYR A 58 15.32 -13.49 -3.55
CA TYR A 58 15.18 -14.04 -2.19
C TYR A 58 15.65 -15.51 -2.10
N HIS A 59 15.54 -16.30 -3.17
CA HIS A 59 16.07 -17.65 -3.24
C HIS A 59 17.61 -17.69 -3.22
N GLU A 60 18.26 -16.63 -3.67
CA GLU A 60 19.73 -16.48 -3.65
C GLU A 60 20.22 -15.73 -2.39
N HIS A 61 19.30 -15.07 -1.68
CA HIS A 61 19.64 -14.29 -0.49
C HIS A 61 20.06 -15.23 0.65
N PRO A 62 21.20 -15.02 1.29
CA PRO A 62 21.74 -15.96 2.29
C PRO A 62 20.76 -16.25 3.45
N ASP A 63 20.01 -15.24 3.88
CA ASP A 63 19.10 -15.35 5.01
C ASP A 63 17.68 -15.76 4.60
N LEU A 64 17.22 -15.36 3.41
CA LEU A 64 15.81 -15.51 2.97
C LEU A 64 15.54 -16.80 2.20
N LYS A 65 16.57 -17.45 1.67
CA LYS A 65 16.44 -18.64 0.80
C LYS A 65 15.73 -19.85 1.43
N SER A 66 15.59 -19.86 2.76
CA SER A 66 14.86 -20.89 3.50
C SER A 66 13.35 -20.63 3.60
N LEU A 67 12.89 -19.45 3.20
CA LEU A 67 11.48 -19.11 3.22
C LEU A 67 10.72 -19.89 2.15
N PRO A 68 9.45 -20.23 2.41
CA PRO A 68 8.64 -20.96 1.44
C PRO A 68 8.42 -20.13 0.18
N TYR A 69 8.12 -20.82 -0.91
CA TYR A 69 7.79 -20.14 -2.17
C TYR A 69 6.57 -19.22 -2.00
N THR A 70 6.67 -18.00 -2.56
CA THR A 70 5.53 -17.13 -2.81
C THR A 70 5.58 -16.60 -4.24
N SER A 71 4.43 -16.54 -4.89
CA SER A 71 4.32 -15.95 -6.22
C SER A 71 4.49 -14.43 -6.17
N THR A 72 4.03 -13.78 -5.10
CA THR A 72 3.98 -12.32 -5.03
C THR A 72 4.18 -11.83 -3.61
N VAL A 73 4.93 -10.73 -3.46
CA VAL A 73 4.96 -9.92 -2.22
C VAL A 73 4.15 -8.66 -2.47
N ASN A 74 3.01 -8.57 -1.80
CA ASN A 74 2.01 -7.52 -2.04
C ASN A 74 2.35 -6.20 -1.33
N THR A 75 3.00 -6.28 -0.17
CA THR A 75 3.31 -5.11 0.67
C THR A 75 4.60 -5.31 1.44
N ILE A 76 5.33 -4.22 1.67
CA ILE A 76 6.61 -4.22 2.40
C ILE A 76 6.61 -3.03 3.34
N ILE A 77 6.81 -3.27 4.63
CA ILE A 77 7.01 -2.21 5.61
C ILE A 77 8.21 -2.52 6.52
N ARG A 78 8.79 -1.49 7.12
CA ARG A 78 9.69 -1.62 8.26
C ARG A 78 8.95 -1.16 9.50
N ARG A 79 8.82 -2.02 10.50
CA ARG A 79 8.21 -1.65 11.76
C ARG A 79 9.11 -0.67 12.52
N SER A 80 8.52 0.44 12.98
CA SER A 80 9.22 1.44 13.77
C SER A 80 9.60 0.92 15.16
N THR A 81 8.76 0.04 15.71
CA THR A 81 8.92 -0.55 17.04
C THR A 81 10.06 -1.56 17.13
N THR A 82 10.29 -2.36 16.08
CA THR A 82 11.27 -3.46 16.08
C THR A 82 12.44 -3.24 15.12
N GLY A 83 12.28 -2.37 14.13
CA GLY A 83 13.23 -2.18 13.04
C GLY A 83 13.24 -3.33 12.01
N GLU A 84 12.39 -4.34 12.17
CA GLU A 84 12.29 -5.49 11.28
C GLU A 84 11.52 -5.17 10.02
N LEU A 85 11.88 -5.82 8.90
CA LEU A 85 11.14 -5.79 7.65
C LEU A 85 10.03 -6.85 7.66
N TYR A 86 8.83 -6.43 7.31
CA TYR A 86 7.66 -7.28 7.15
C TYR A 86 7.26 -7.30 5.68
N PHE A 87 7.14 -8.50 5.13
CA PHE A 87 6.75 -8.74 3.73
C PHE A 87 5.43 -9.49 3.71
N GLY A 88 4.36 -8.82 3.34
CA GLY A 88 3.05 -9.43 3.15
C GLY A 88 2.99 -10.16 1.81
N THR A 89 2.68 -11.46 1.86
CA THR A 89 2.75 -12.33 0.68
C THR A 89 1.37 -12.74 0.19
N GLN A 90 1.30 -13.22 -1.05
CA GLN A 90 0.06 -13.68 -1.67
C GLN A 90 -0.47 -14.99 -1.05
N ASN A 91 0.40 -15.86 -0.55
CA ASN A 91 0.02 -17.22 -0.17
C ASN A 91 0.87 -17.85 0.94
N ALA A 92 1.75 -17.06 1.58
CA ALA A 92 2.66 -17.55 2.61
C ALA A 92 2.62 -16.71 3.90
N GLY A 93 1.55 -15.94 4.11
CA GLY A 93 1.40 -15.08 5.27
C GLY A 93 2.38 -13.89 5.24
N ILE A 94 3.01 -13.63 6.36
CA ILE A 94 3.98 -12.55 6.53
C ILE A 94 5.37 -13.15 6.73
N TRP A 95 6.34 -12.70 5.97
CA TRP A 95 7.75 -12.96 6.25
C TRP A 95 8.31 -11.79 7.05
N VAL A 96 9.04 -12.09 8.09
CA VAL A 96 9.68 -11.09 8.95
C VAL A 96 11.19 -11.30 8.90
N TYR A 97 11.91 -10.23 8.58
CA TYR A 97 13.36 -10.26 8.46
C TYR A 97 14.03 -9.23 9.37
N ASN A 98 14.85 -9.73 10.28
CA ASN A 98 15.76 -8.92 11.08
C ASN A 98 17.13 -8.89 10.41
N GLU A 99 17.40 -7.77 9.69
CA GLU A 99 18.65 -7.60 8.93
C GLU A 99 19.89 -7.59 9.84
N THR A 100 19.77 -7.07 11.06
CA THR A 100 20.91 -6.96 12.00
C THR A 100 21.29 -8.30 12.59
N GLN A 101 20.30 -9.15 12.87
CA GLN A 101 20.50 -10.48 13.47
C GLN A 101 20.61 -11.59 12.42
N HIS A 102 20.40 -11.29 11.14
CA HIS A 102 20.32 -12.27 10.05
C HIS A 102 19.28 -13.37 10.32
N LYS A 103 18.14 -13.00 10.91
CA LYS A 103 17.08 -13.94 11.28
C LYS A 103 15.82 -13.68 10.46
N VAL A 104 15.21 -14.77 10.03
CA VAL A 104 13.90 -14.77 9.37
C VAL A 104 12.91 -15.61 10.17
N ARG A 105 11.65 -15.19 10.14
CA ARG A 105 10.52 -15.96 10.67
C ARG A 105 9.32 -15.77 9.75
N GLN A 106 8.41 -16.71 9.80
CA GLN A 106 7.15 -16.67 9.07
C GLN A 106 6.00 -16.59 10.07
N ILE A 107 5.00 -15.78 9.74
CA ILE A 107 3.72 -15.68 10.45
C ILE A 107 2.64 -16.15 9.46
N ASN A 108 1.90 -17.21 9.82
CA ASN A 108 0.86 -17.79 9.00
C ASN A 108 -0.21 -18.48 9.86
N HIS A 109 -1.27 -18.98 9.24
CA HIS A 109 -2.37 -19.64 9.93
C HIS A 109 -1.96 -20.89 10.71
N PHE A 110 -0.83 -21.53 10.39
CA PHE A 110 -0.34 -22.71 11.12
C PHE A 110 0.29 -22.36 12.47
N ASN A 111 0.93 -21.19 12.57
CA ASN A 111 1.62 -20.77 13.79
C ASN A 111 0.93 -19.62 14.54
N GLN A 112 -0.12 -19.06 13.95
CA GLN A 112 -0.98 -18.01 14.54
C GLN A 112 -2.45 -18.38 14.33
N PRO A 113 -3.12 -19.08 15.28
CA PRO A 113 -4.48 -19.61 15.11
C PRO A 113 -5.53 -18.53 14.80
N ASN A 114 -5.34 -17.30 15.25
CA ASN A 114 -6.26 -16.17 14.98
C ASN A 114 -5.94 -15.45 13.67
N PHE A 115 -4.93 -15.89 12.92
CA PHE A 115 -4.57 -15.36 11.61
C PHE A 115 -5.02 -16.35 10.53
N LEU A 116 -6.21 -16.13 9.97
CA LEU A 116 -6.93 -17.16 9.19
C LEU A 116 -6.65 -17.12 7.68
N ASP A 117 -5.95 -16.10 7.18
CA ASP A 117 -5.70 -15.93 5.74
C ASP A 117 -4.25 -15.55 5.44
N ASP A 118 -3.54 -16.44 4.78
CA ASP A 118 -2.14 -16.23 4.39
C ASP A 118 -1.97 -15.29 3.17
N CYS A 119 -3.06 -14.78 2.60
CA CYS A 119 -3.01 -13.76 1.57
C CYS A 119 -3.01 -12.37 2.22
N VAL A 120 -1.84 -11.85 2.49
CA VAL A 120 -1.64 -10.51 3.06
C VAL A 120 -1.49 -9.49 1.94
N ILE A 121 -2.33 -8.45 1.97
CA ILE A 121 -2.41 -7.44 0.90
C ILE A 121 -1.87 -6.10 1.36
N ALA A 122 -2.19 -5.71 2.58
CA ALA A 122 -1.78 -4.43 3.16
C ALA A 122 -1.25 -4.60 4.58
N LEU A 123 -0.28 -3.79 4.95
CA LEU A 123 0.30 -3.71 6.29
C LEU A 123 0.46 -2.24 6.69
N CYS A 124 0.04 -1.89 7.89
CA CYS A 124 0.25 -0.55 8.47
C CYS A 124 0.52 -0.65 9.97
N GLU A 125 1.58 -0.01 10.47
CA GLU A 125 1.85 0.13 11.90
C GLU A 125 1.18 1.41 12.41
N ASP A 126 0.33 1.30 13.43
CA ASP A 126 -0.28 2.47 14.06
C ASP A 126 0.69 3.19 15.02
N THR A 127 0.29 4.35 15.52
CA THR A 127 1.10 5.17 16.44
C THR A 127 1.31 4.52 17.81
N HIS A 128 0.55 3.48 18.15
CA HIS A 128 0.71 2.67 19.37
C HIS A 128 1.63 1.47 19.15
N GLY A 129 2.09 1.23 17.91
CA GLY A 129 2.95 0.13 17.53
C GLY A 129 2.20 -1.18 17.24
N ASN A 130 0.88 -1.18 17.11
CA ASN A 130 0.15 -2.34 16.62
C ASN A 130 0.26 -2.43 15.11
N LEU A 131 0.33 -3.65 14.59
CA LEU A 131 0.36 -3.90 13.16
C LEU A 131 -1.04 -4.28 12.65
N TRP A 132 -1.60 -3.45 11.80
CA TRP A 132 -2.85 -3.72 11.10
C TRP A 132 -2.55 -4.45 9.80
N ILE A 133 -3.28 -5.53 9.57
CA ILE A 133 -3.05 -6.48 8.48
C ILE A 133 -4.33 -6.63 7.68
N GLY A 134 -4.28 -6.26 6.41
CA GLY A 134 -5.38 -6.43 5.46
C GLY A 134 -5.20 -7.70 4.63
N SER A 135 -6.25 -8.47 4.53
CA SER A 135 -6.29 -9.73 3.79
C SER A 135 -7.50 -9.85 2.88
N ARG A 136 -7.68 -11.00 2.23
CA ARG A 136 -8.92 -11.31 1.49
C ARG A 136 -10.11 -11.58 2.42
N LEU A 137 -9.85 -12.03 3.64
CA LEU A 137 -10.87 -12.45 4.59
C LEU A 137 -11.05 -11.47 5.75
N GLY A 138 -10.61 -10.21 5.58
CA GLY A 138 -10.81 -9.16 6.57
C GLY A 138 -9.53 -8.59 7.13
N ILE A 139 -9.63 -8.12 8.35
CA ILE A 139 -8.60 -7.35 9.03
C ILE A 139 -8.12 -8.12 10.26
N TYR A 140 -6.82 -8.16 10.46
CA TYR A 140 -6.17 -8.68 11.66
C TYR A 140 -5.30 -7.61 12.30
N VAL A 141 -5.04 -7.76 13.60
CA VAL A 141 -4.17 -6.87 14.37
C VAL A 141 -3.16 -7.71 15.15
N GLU A 142 -1.87 -7.46 14.91
CA GLU A 142 -0.80 -7.92 15.79
C GLU A 142 -0.55 -6.83 16.83
N SER A 143 -0.91 -7.07 18.07
CA SER A 143 -0.67 -6.15 19.18
C SER A 143 0.82 -6.10 19.56
N THR A 144 1.21 -5.07 20.33
CA THR A 144 2.61 -4.86 20.74
C THR A 144 3.20 -6.00 21.57
N ASP A 145 2.36 -6.84 22.19
CA ASP A 145 2.76 -8.05 22.91
C ASP A 145 2.90 -9.29 21.99
N GLY A 146 2.70 -9.10 20.66
CA GLY A 146 2.83 -10.14 19.65
C GLY A 146 1.62 -11.06 19.50
N ARG A 147 0.49 -10.75 20.12
CA ARG A 147 -0.76 -11.51 19.95
C ARG A 147 -1.51 -11.05 18.71
N PHE A 148 -2.12 -12.03 18.05
CA PHE A 148 -2.96 -11.80 16.87
C PHE A 148 -4.44 -11.82 17.23
N HIS A 149 -5.17 -10.85 16.72
CA HIS A 149 -6.60 -10.66 16.90
C HIS A 149 -7.27 -10.45 15.55
N THR A 150 -8.50 -10.91 15.37
CA THR A 150 -9.37 -10.37 14.35
C THR A 150 -9.77 -8.92 14.71
N ALA A 151 -10.19 -8.12 13.73
CA ALA A 151 -10.65 -6.76 14.03
C ALA A 151 -11.81 -6.76 15.03
N ALA A 152 -12.73 -7.72 14.91
CA ALA A 152 -13.86 -7.85 15.83
C ALA A 152 -13.42 -8.15 17.28
N GLU A 153 -12.44 -9.03 17.47
CA GLU A 153 -11.86 -9.29 18.79
C GLU A 153 -11.14 -8.07 19.36
N TRP A 154 -10.38 -7.36 18.52
CA TRP A 154 -9.63 -6.17 18.91
C TRP A 154 -10.53 -5.01 19.34
N LEU A 155 -11.60 -4.76 18.57
CA LEU A 155 -12.55 -3.69 18.82
C LEU A 155 -13.64 -4.06 19.86
N GLY A 156 -13.83 -5.37 20.10
CA GLY A 156 -14.89 -5.87 20.98
C GLY A 156 -16.29 -5.96 20.33
N TYR A 157 -16.37 -5.73 19.00
CA TYR A 157 -17.60 -5.85 18.21
C TYR A 157 -17.30 -6.03 16.72
N ALA A 158 -18.27 -6.61 16.00
CA ALA A 158 -18.15 -6.84 14.56
C ALA A 158 -18.17 -5.55 13.75
N THR A 159 -17.47 -5.56 12.62
CA THR A 159 -17.44 -4.49 11.66
C THR A 159 -17.98 -4.94 10.30
N PRO A 160 -18.38 -4.03 9.41
CA PRO A 160 -18.74 -4.38 8.04
C PRO A 160 -17.59 -4.98 7.22
N PHE A 161 -16.36 -4.90 7.74
CA PHE A 161 -15.13 -5.38 7.09
C PHE A 161 -14.71 -6.78 7.53
N ASP A 162 -15.45 -7.40 8.46
CA ASP A 162 -15.25 -8.80 8.79
C ASP A 162 -15.54 -9.65 7.54
N GLN A 163 -14.58 -10.44 7.10
CA GLN A 163 -14.62 -11.22 5.85
C GLN A 163 -14.69 -10.40 4.54
N THR A 164 -14.27 -9.15 4.56
CA THR A 164 -14.20 -8.30 3.37
C THR A 164 -12.78 -8.26 2.82
N TYR A 165 -12.65 -8.27 1.49
CA TYR A 165 -11.36 -8.11 0.82
C TYR A 165 -10.82 -6.69 1.06
N VAL A 166 -9.71 -6.59 1.78
CA VAL A 166 -9.01 -5.33 2.07
C VAL A 166 -7.94 -5.08 1.01
N PHE A 167 -7.97 -3.89 0.41
CA PHE A 167 -6.97 -3.51 -0.58
C PHE A 167 -5.81 -2.70 -0.01
N ASP A 168 -6.10 -1.82 0.95
CA ASP A 168 -5.08 -0.94 1.52
C ASP A 168 -5.43 -0.50 2.94
N ILE A 169 -4.40 -0.14 3.70
CA ILE A 169 -4.52 0.39 5.06
C ILE A 169 -3.53 1.54 5.21
N CYS A 170 -3.97 2.67 5.70
CA CYS A 170 -3.07 3.74 6.12
C CYS A 170 -3.43 4.26 7.52
N CYS A 171 -2.43 4.81 8.20
CA CYS A 171 -2.60 5.49 9.47
C CYS A 171 -2.41 6.99 9.27
N ASP A 172 -3.26 7.80 9.89
CA ASP A 172 -3.11 9.24 9.86
C ASP A 172 -2.24 9.75 11.03
N LYS A 173 -1.99 11.06 11.06
CA LYS A 173 -1.18 11.68 12.12
C LYS A 173 -1.85 11.66 13.50
N ALA A 174 -3.16 11.51 13.57
CA ALA A 174 -3.88 11.32 14.82
C ALA A 174 -3.72 9.89 15.37
N GLY A 175 -3.19 8.99 14.55
CA GLY A 175 -3.05 7.57 14.84
C GLY A 175 -4.31 6.77 14.50
N ASP A 176 -5.29 7.38 13.86
CA ASP A 176 -6.48 6.69 13.39
C ASP A 176 -6.16 5.82 12.16
N VAL A 177 -6.88 4.71 12.02
CA VAL A 177 -6.65 3.72 10.97
C VAL A 177 -7.74 3.81 9.92
N TRP A 178 -7.32 3.88 8.66
CA TRP A 178 -8.19 3.97 7.49
C TRP A 178 -7.98 2.76 6.61
N ILE A 179 -9.05 2.07 6.26
CA ILE A 179 -9.02 0.77 5.58
C ILE A 179 -9.88 0.82 4.32
N ALA A 180 -9.26 0.53 3.18
CA ALA A 180 -9.92 0.47 1.88
C ALA A 180 -10.34 -0.95 1.53
N SER A 181 -11.49 -1.11 0.90
CA SER A 181 -12.04 -2.41 0.60
C SER A 181 -12.64 -2.56 -0.79
N ASN A 182 -12.89 -3.81 -1.14
CA ASN A 182 -13.64 -4.19 -2.32
C ASN A 182 -15.14 -4.26 -2.01
N GLY A 183 -15.86 -3.17 -2.26
CA GLY A 183 -17.31 -3.13 -2.20
C GLY A 183 -17.91 -2.68 -0.87
N GLN A 184 -17.11 -2.38 0.15
CA GLN A 184 -17.57 -1.83 1.44
C GLN A 184 -17.08 -0.40 1.69
N GLY A 185 -16.45 0.25 0.69
CA GLY A 185 -15.92 1.60 0.82
C GLY A 185 -14.71 1.67 1.73
N ILE A 186 -14.73 2.63 2.65
CA ILE A 186 -13.66 2.89 3.61
C ILE A 186 -14.18 2.73 5.04
N LEU A 187 -13.42 2.00 5.87
CA LEU A 187 -13.59 1.97 7.30
C LEU A 187 -12.57 2.90 7.97
N HIS A 188 -13.03 3.81 8.79
CA HIS A 188 -12.22 4.66 9.65
C HIS A 188 -12.37 4.19 11.08
N ILE A 189 -11.29 3.82 11.73
CA ILE A 189 -11.24 3.38 13.13
C ILE A 189 -10.47 4.43 13.93
N ARG A 190 -11.11 4.97 14.93
CA ARG A 190 -10.46 5.83 15.93
C ARG A 190 -9.78 4.94 16.96
N THR A 191 -8.46 4.95 16.97
CA THR A 191 -7.69 4.07 17.86
C THR A 191 -7.79 4.47 19.33
N ALA A 192 -8.09 5.73 19.62
CA ALA A 192 -8.19 6.27 20.98
C ALA A 192 -9.37 5.68 21.78
N ASP A 193 -10.47 5.34 21.15
CA ASP A 193 -11.70 4.85 21.80
C ASP A 193 -12.31 3.60 21.13
N GLY A 194 -11.68 3.12 20.05
CA GLY A 194 -12.14 1.96 19.30
C GLY A 194 -13.39 2.21 18.45
N THR A 195 -13.95 3.43 18.44
CA THR A 195 -15.12 3.73 17.60
C THR A 195 -14.75 3.71 16.12
N TRP A 196 -15.73 3.41 15.27
CA TRP A 196 -15.50 3.40 13.82
C TRP A 196 -16.62 4.07 13.04
N ARG A 197 -16.30 4.48 11.81
CA ARG A 197 -17.25 5.00 10.83
C ARG A 197 -16.95 4.40 9.46
N GLN A 198 -18.00 4.01 8.75
CA GLN A 198 -17.91 3.56 7.36
C GLN A 198 -18.28 4.69 6.39
N TYR A 199 -17.54 4.79 5.29
CA TYR A 199 -17.82 5.70 4.19
C TYR A 199 -18.12 4.89 2.93
N THR A 200 -19.35 5.04 2.42
CA THR A 200 -19.86 4.38 1.23
C THR A 200 -20.49 5.42 0.29
N ARG A 201 -20.93 5.01 -0.88
CA ARG A 201 -21.69 5.87 -1.79
C ARG A 201 -22.92 6.48 -1.11
N ASP A 202 -23.57 5.74 -0.22
CA ASP A 202 -24.79 6.20 0.45
C ASP A 202 -24.54 7.34 1.45
N ASN A 203 -23.29 7.55 1.88
CA ASN A 203 -22.96 8.56 2.88
C ASN A 203 -21.77 9.47 2.49
N GLY A 204 -21.52 9.62 1.17
CA GLY A 204 -20.65 10.66 0.64
C GLY A 204 -19.32 10.21 0.05
N MET A 205 -19.08 8.88 -0.07
CA MET A 205 -17.97 8.39 -0.88
C MET A 205 -18.34 8.35 -2.36
N ILE A 206 -17.35 8.48 -3.25
CA ILE A 206 -17.58 8.41 -4.71
C ILE A 206 -17.69 6.98 -5.23
N SER A 207 -17.16 5.99 -4.49
CA SER A 207 -17.16 4.58 -4.84
C SER A 207 -17.10 3.70 -3.60
N ASP A 208 -17.71 2.50 -3.67
CA ASP A 208 -17.56 1.45 -2.67
C ASP A 208 -16.33 0.55 -2.93
N HIS A 209 -15.71 0.68 -4.12
CA HIS A 209 -14.50 -0.04 -4.49
C HIS A 209 -13.28 0.89 -4.39
N VAL A 210 -12.61 0.88 -3.24
CA VAL A 210 -11.47 1.74 -2.94
C VAL A 210 -10.20 0.91 -2.96
N TYR A 211 -9.22 1.33 -3.78
CA TYR A 211 -8.03 0.56 -4.08
C TYR A 211 -6.81 0.96 -3.24
N CYS A 212 -6.68 2.26 -2.95
CA CYS A 212 -5.53 2.78 -2.23
C CYS A 212 -5.91 4.00 -1.38
N LEU A 213 -5.18 4.20 -0.31
CA LEU A 213 -5.34 5.29 0.65
C LEU A 213 -3.99 5.95 0.95
N GLN A 214 -4.00 7.26 1.17
CA GLN A 214 -2.84 7.97 1.68
C GLN A 214 -3.27 9.14 2.55
N ALA A 215 -2.75 9.19 3.76
CA ALA A 215 -2.85 10.37 4.61
C ALA A 215 -1.76 11.40 4.24
N ASP A 216 -2.12 12.68 4.16
CA ASP A 216 -1.16 13.76 3.97
C ASP A 216 -0.78 14.48 5.27
N ASP A 217 0.12 15.46 5.17
CA ASP A 217 0.59 16.22 6.33
C ASP A 217 -0.44 17.16 6.92
N THR A 218 -1.49 17.51 6.17
CA THR A 218 -2.58 18.36 6.62
C THR A 218 -3.68 17.57 7.33
N GLY A 219 -3.59 16.23 7.32
CA GLY A 219 -4.57 15.31 7.88
C GLY A 219 -5.69 14.95 6.92
N CYS A 220 -5.59 15.35 5.65
CA CYS A 220 -6.51 14.88 4.62
C CYS A 220 -6.24 13.41 4.28
N ILE A 221 -7.31 12.67 3.97
CA ILE A 221 -7.23 11.29 3.49
C ILE A 221 -7.58 11.27 2.02
N TRP A 222 -6.63 10.84 1.23
CA TRP A 222 -6.75 10.67 -0.22
C TRP A 222 -7.12 9.23 -0.52
N ALA A 223 -8.12 9.01 -1.35
CA ALA A 223 -8.66 7.70 -1.68
C ALA A 223 -8.73 7.52 -3.20
N GLY A 224 -8.03 6.53 -3.69
CA GLY A 224 -8.07 6.10 -5.09
C GLY A 224 -9.07 4.98 -5.28
N THR A 225 -9.93 5.09 -6.29
CA THR A 225 -10.98 4.10 -6.57
C THR A 225 -10.64 3.24 -7.78
N PHE A 226 -11.34 2.12 -7.91
CA PHE A 226 -11.16 1.19 -9.03
C PHE A 226 -11.46 1.83 -10.40
N ALA A 227 -12.51 2.67 -10.49
CA ALA A 227 -12.97 3.25 -11.74
C ALA A 227 -13.55 4.67 -11.62
N ASP A 228 -13.79 5.16 -10.42
CA ASP A 228 -14.52 6.43 -10.19
C ASP A 228 -13.58 7.61 -9.87
N GLY A 229 -12.26 7.45 -10.06
CA GLY A 229 -11.27 8.51 -9.88
C GLY A 229 -10.75 8.66 -8.45
N LEU A 230 -10.41 9.88 -8.09
CA LEU A 230 -9.78 10.27 -6.82
C LEU A 230 -10.79 11.00 -5.93
N ALA A 231 -10.79 10.65 -4.65
CA ALA A 231 -11.52 11.37 -3.61
C ALA A 231 -10.58 11.88 -2.52
N VAL A 232 -11.00 12.92 -1.81
CA VAL A 232 -10.31 13.45 -0.64
C VAL A 232 -11.30 13.73 0.48
N ARG A 233 -10.92 13.40 1.71
CA ARG A 233 -11.61 13.82 2.94
C ARG A 233 -10.75 14.84 3.67
N ILE A 234 -11.35 16.00 3.91
CA ILE A 234 -10.74 17.05 4.71
C ILE A 234 -11.14 16.85 6.18
N PRO A 235 -10.24 17.02 7.16
CA PRO A 235 -10.56 16.78 8.57
C PRO A 235 -11.79 17.55 9.08
N SER A 236 -12.00 18.79 8.64
CA SER A 236 -13.14 19.62 9.00
C SER A 236 -14.46 19.26 8.32
N GLU A 237 -14.41 18.44 7.25
CA GLU A 237 -15.57 17.97 6.52
C GLU A 237 -15.92 16.52 6.93
N GLY A 238 -17.17 16.20 7.06
CA GLY A 238 -17.60 14.90 7.55
C GLY A 238 -17.57 13.76 6.51
N SER A 239 -17.31 14.06 5.22
CA SER A 239 -17.42 13.14 4.09
C SER A 239 -16.25 13.29 3.12
N PHE A 240 -16.11 12.32 2.23
CA PHE A 240 -15.22 12.43 1.07
C PHE A 240 -15.88 13.26 -0.03
N LYS A 241 -15.06 13.92 -0.85
CA LYS A 241 -15.49 14.61 -2.07
C LYS A 241 -14.62 14.20 -3.25
N ALA A 242 -15.19 14.18 -4.45
CA ALA A 242 -14.43 13.96 -5.68
C ALA A 242 -13.40 15.07 -5.91
N VAL A 243 -12.23 14.71 -6.40
CA VAL A 243 -11.17 15.66 -6.79
C VAL A 243 -11.25 15.89 -8.29
N SER A 244 -11.82 17.05 -8.69
CA SER A 244 -12.04 17.41 -10.10
C SER A 244 -10.87 18.18 -10.76
N ALA A 245 -9.83 18.51 -9.99
CA ALA A 245 -8.72 19.34 -10.48
C ALA A 245 -7.82 18.66 -11.53
N PHE A 246 -7.89 17.34 -11.66
CA PHE A 246 -7.08 16.60 -12.61
C PHE A 246 -7.80 16.38 -13.93
N PRO A 247 -7.24 16.83 -15.06
CA PRO A 247 -7.82 16.56 -16.37
C PRO A 247 -7.97 15.06 -16.62
N ASN A 248 -9.18 14.61 -16.91
CA ASN A 248 -9.48 13.22 -17.30
C ASN A 248 -9.21 12.14 -16.23
N LEU A 249 -9.19 12.45 -14.93
CA LEU A 249 -9.18 11.42 -13.88
C LEU A 249 -10.57 10.88 -13.56
N GLU A 250 -11.62 11.60 -13.89
CA GLU A 250 -12.99 11.12 -13.75
C GLU A 250 -13.16 9.81 -14.55
N ASN A 251 -13.75 8.80 -13.93
CA ASN A 251 -13.94 7.47 -14.51
C ASN A 251 -12.63 6.71 -14.85
N LYS A 252 -11.55 6.98 -14.11
CA LYS A 252 -10.30 6.21 -14.22
C LYS A 252 -9.96 5.49 -12.92
N GLY A 253 -9.37 4.32 -13.06
CA GLY A 253 -8.79 3.60 -11.94
C GLY A 253 -7.51 4.27 -11.44
N ILE A 254 -7.43 4.46 -10.14
CA ILE A 254 -6.22 4.92 -9.45
C ILE A 254 -5.48 3.67 -8.97
N GLY A 255 -4.27 3.48 -9.48
CA GLY A 255 -3.47 2.29 -9.16
C GLY A 255 -2.79 2.39 -7.80
N ASN A 256 -2.27 3.57 -7.45
CA ASN A 256 -1.64 3.83 -6.16
C ASN A 256 -1.54 5.33 -5.87
N ILE A 257 -1.46 5.66 -4.59
CA ILE A 257 -1.17 7.00 -4.08
C ILE A 257 0.02 6.87 -3.13
N ALA A 258 1.03 7.71 -3.32
CA ALA A 258 2.20 7.76 -2.45
C ALA A 258 2.56 9.20 -2.09
N ARG A 259 3.19 9.39 -0.94
CA ARG A 259 3.70 10.67 -0.49
C ARG A 259 5.22 10.62 -0.43
N ASP A 260 5.90 11.63 -0.96
CA ASP A 260 7.34 11.76 -0.83
C ASP A 260 7.76 12.51 0.46
N GLU A 261 9.06 12.56 0.71
CA GLU A 261 9.66 13.22 1.88
C GLU A 261 9.40 14.73 1.97
N ASN A 262 9.05 15.36 0.83
CA ASN A 262 8.71 16.77 0.74
C ASN A 262 7.20 17.02 0.92
N GLY A 263 6.42 16.01 1.24
CA GLY A 263 4.97 16.09 1.38
C GLY A 263 4.20 16.11 0.06
N ARG A 264 4.88 15.92 -1.07
CA ARG A 264 4.28 15.91 -2.39
C ARG A 264 3.59 14.57 -2.64
N MET A 265 2.37 14.62 -3.15
CA MET A 265 1.59 13.43 -3.48
C MET A 265 1.88 12.97 -4.91
N TRP A 266 1.92 11.67 -5.09
CA TRP A 266 2.11 11.00 -6.37
C TRP A 266 0.97 10.02 -6.60
N ILE A 267 0.34 10.09 -7.76
CA ILE A 267 -0.77 9.22 -8.15
C ILE A 267 -0.40 8.49 -9.42
N THR A 268 -0.67 7.20 -9.45
CA THR A 268 -0.53 6.38 -10.66
C THR A 268 -1.90 5.97 -11.20
N THR A 269 -2.03 5.97 -12.51
CA THR A 269 -3.14 5.37 -13.25
C THR A 269 -2.57 4.37 -14.26
N ASN A 270 -3.42 3.75 -15.06
CA ASN A 270 -2.97 2.79 -16.07
C ASN A 270 -1.95 3.36 -17.08
N ASN A 271 -1.98 4.67 -17.35
CA ASN A 271 -1.15 5.29 -18.39
C ASN A 271 -0.53 6.63 -18.00
N SER A 272 -0.66 7.05 -16.76
CA SER A 272 -0.18 8.36 -16.33
C SER A 272 0.28 8.33 -14.89
N VAL A 273 1.22 9.21 -14.57
CA VAL A 273 1.61 9.55 -13.21
C VAL A 273 1.34 11.03 -13.01
N PHE A 274 0.73 11.37 -11.90
CA PHE A 274 0.51 12.76 -11.49
C PHE A 274 1.30 13.03 -10.22
N SER A 275 1.87 14.23 -10.09
CA SER A 275 2.38 14.69 -8.82
C SER A 275 1.87 16.09 -8.50
N PHE A 276 1.56 16.35 -7.23
CA PHE A 276 1.00 17.60 -6.76
C PHE A 276 1.33 17.84 -5.29
N SER A 277 1.20 19.08 -4.86
CA SER A 277 1.23 19.45 -3.45
C SER A 277 -0.20 19.69 -2.98
N PRO A 278 -0.69 19.01 -1.92
CA PRO A 278 -2.00 19.31 -1.38
C PRO A 278 -1.97 20.61 -0.56
N ASP A 279 -3.00 21.44 -0.66
CA ASP A 279 -3.23 22.51 0.29
C ASP A 279 -3.98 22.00 1.54
N SER A 280 -4.16 22.86 2.54
CA SER A 280 -4.87 22.51 3.78
C SER A 280 -6.37 22.21 3.60
N LEU A 281 -6.91 22.50 2.43
CA LEU A 281 -8.30 22.25 2.03
C LEU A 281 -8.43 21.03 1.13
N GLY A 282 -7.34 20.26 0.95
CA GLY A 282 -7.31 19.08 0.09
C GLY A 282 -7.40 19.40 -1.40
N ASN A 283 -7.01 20.63 -1.82
CA ASN A 283 -6.95 20.96 -3.24
C ASN A 283 -5.55 20.67 -3.77
N PRO A 284 -5.42 20.02 -4.93
CA PRO A 284 -4.13 19.82 -5.57
C PRO A 284 -3.59 21.12 -6.14
N GLU A 285 -2.35 21.45 -5.76
CA GLU A 285 -1.61 22.59 -6.31
C GLU A 285 -0.36 22.11 -7.05
N HIS A 286 0.16 22.90 -7.97
CA HIS A 286 1.38 22.59 -8.73
C HIS A 286 1.36 21.20 -9.36
N ILE A 287 0.27 20.88 -10.06
CA ILE A 287 0.07 19.57 -10.69
C ILE A 287 1.04 19.39 -11.84
N ASN A 288 1.84 18.30 -11.79
CA ASN A 288 2.61 17.82 -12.93
C ASN A 288 1.98 16.53 -13.44
N THR A 289 1.89 16.42 -14.76
CA THR A 289 1.37 15.22 -15.43
C THR A 289 2.47 14.58 -16.27
N TYR A 290 2.67 13.26 -16.08
CA TYR A 290 3.62 12.46 -16.82
C TYR A 290 2.85 11.36 -17.54
N ILE A 291 2.92 11.32 -18.86
CA ILE A 291 2.25 10.30 -19.68
C ILE A 291 3.24 9.15 -19.87
N ILE A 292 2.83 7.94 -19.50
CA ILE A 292 3.61 6.73 -19.74
C ILE A 292 3.20 6.21 -21.10
N SER A 293 4.05 6.43 -22.13
CA SER A 293 3.86 5.79 -23.42
C SER A 293 4.37 4.35 -23.34
N VAL A 294 3.46 3.38 -23.25
CA VAL A 294 3.82 1.96 -23.40
C VAL A 294 3.98 1.68 -24.89
N SER A 295 5.22 1.56 -25.34
CA SER A 295 5.50 1.10 -26.69
C SER A 295 5.26 -0.41 -26.75
N TYR A 296 4.11 -0.83 -27.28
CA TYR A 296 3.82 -2.24 -27.60
C TYR A 296 4.61 -2.69 -28.84
N THR A 297 5.93 -2.76 -28.77
CA THR A 297 6.75 -3.18 -29.90
C THR A 297 7.22 -4.63 -29.82
N HIS A 298 6.62 -5.48 -29.02
CA HIS A 298 6.91 -6.94 -29.07
C HIS A 298 5.66 -7.78 -28.82
N LEU A 299 4.73 -7.73 -29.77
CA LEU A 299 3.82 -8.83 -30.07
C LEU A 299 4.06 -9.24 -31.53
N ARG A 300 5.07 -10.08 -31.75
CA ARG A 300 5.17 -10.99 -32.89
C ARG A 300 5.79 -12.30 -32.45
#